data_4a60b51d37aad49d7f8646c4f4eb103c
#
_entry.id   4a60b51d37aad49d7f8646c4f4eb103c
#
_cell.length_a   1.000
_cell.length_b   1.000
_cell.length_c   1.000
_cell.angle_alpha   90.00
_cell.angle_beta   90.00
_cell.angle_gamma   90.00
#
_symmetry.space_group_name_H-M   'P 1'
#
loop_
_entity.id
_entity.type
_entity.pdbx_description
1 polymer ?
#
loop_
_entity_poly.entity_id
_entity_poly.type
_entity_poly.pdbx_seq_one_letter_code
_entity_poly.pdbx_strand_id
1 'polypeptide(L)'
;MSHGKRDDMSDQARSSTRAAQRRSIASVLSESPLTSQIPDGIDYQPVPVLPAARVVKIGGQSIMDRGRAALFPILEELVAARKRGIPIVLLAGGGTRARHIYSLASELELPTGVIATLGKYIPMQNARMLQMLLANHGGLFILPDDFDKLPLYLNLGCIPIMSGMPPFGYWEKHDVGSRIPPHRTDAGAFLSAEFLGADRAIFIKDEDGLYDDDPKKNPAAQHIPHIRAAELAARALPDVVVERVVVDYLPRARWCK
;
A
#
# COMPACT_ATOMS: atom_id res chain seq x y z
N MET A 1 29.36 31.34 -22.17
CA MET A 1 27.92 31.58 -22.41
C MET A 1 27.23 30.25 -22.66
N SER A 2 26.84 29.50 -21.61
CA SER A 2 26.16 28.21 -21.74
C SER A 2 25.42 27.76 -20.45
N HIS A 3 24.79 28.70 -19.73
CA HIS A 3 24.01 28.36 -18.52
C HIS A 3 22.51 28.58 -18.63
N GLY A 4 21.99 29.16 -19.75
CA GLY A 4 20.59 29.55 -19.88
C GLY A 4 19.61 28.48 -20.43
N LYS A 5 20.09 27.35 -20.97
CA LYS A 5 19.20 26.37 -21.66
C LYS A 5 18.68 25.20 -20.80
N ARG A 6 19.23 24.94 -19.63
CA ARG A 6 18.78 23.82 -18.79
C ARG A 6 17.62 24.18 -17.86
N ASP A 7 17.54 25.43 -17.43
CA ASP A 7 16.44 25.87 -16.55
C ASP A 7 15.12 26.04 -17.32
N ASP A 8 15.17 26.41 -18.59
CA ASP A 8 13.99 26.62 -19.44
C ASP A 8 13.25 25.29 -19.76
N MET A 9 13.99 24.18 -19.95
CA MET A 9 13.39 22.86 -20.19
C MET A 9 12.70 22.28 -18.95
N SER A 10 13.17 22.58 -17.75
CA SER A 10 12.55 22.12 -16.49
C SER A 10 11.26 22.86 -16.18
N ASP A 11 11.21 24.14 -16.48
CA ASP A 11 10.02 24.97 -16.29
C ASP A 11 8.94 24.71 -17.35
N GLN A 12 9.31 24.42 -18.59
CA GLN A 12 8.37 24.01 -19.63
C GLN A 12 7.74 22.62 -19.33
N ALA A 13 8.54 21.66 -18.84
CA ALA A 13 8.02 20.34 -18.44
C ALA A 13 7.08 20.44 -17.23
N ARG A 14 7.39 21.26 -16.25
CA ARG A 14 6.52 21.51 -15.08
C ARG A 14 5.25 22.27 -15.48
N SER A 15 5.35 23.21 -16.38
CA SER A 15 4.22 23.98 -16.94
C SER A 15 3.28 23.07 -17.75
N SER A 16 3.81 22.16 -18.58
CA SER A 16 3.00 21.22 -19.37
C SER A 16 2.29 20.17 -18.50
N THR A 17 2.93 19.70 -17.45
CA THR A 17 2.32 18.76 -16.48
C THR A 17 1.22 19.44 -15.67
N ARG A 18 1.43 20.68 -15.23
CA ARG A 18 0.40 21.50 -14.57
C ARG A 18 -0.78 21.81 -15.48
N ALA A 19 -0.53 22.13 -16.75
CA ALA A 19 -1.58 22.39 -17.75
C ALA A 19 -2.40 21.11 -18.07
N ALA A 20 -1.75 19.95 -18.15
CA ALA A 20 -2.42 18.67 -18.34
C ALA A 20 -3.29 18.28 -17.13
N GLN A 21 -2.79 18.54 -15.92
CA GLN A 21 -3.54 18.29 -14.68
C GLN A 21 -4.74 19.26 -14.52
N ARG A 22 -4.59 20.52 -14.91
CA ARG A 22 -5.67 21.51 -14.97
C ARG A 22 -6.76 21.12 -15.97
N ARG A 23 -6.38 20.61 -17.16
CA ARG A 23 -7.34 20.11 -18.16
C ARG A 23 -8.11 18.89 -17.67
N SER A 24 -7.45 18.00 -16.91
CA SER A 24 -8.11 16.83 -16.29
C SER A 24 -9.17 17.25 -15.26
N ILE A 25 -8.83 18.18 -14.38
CA ILE A 25 -9.77 18.71 -13.38
C ILE A 25 -10.90 19.48 -14.05
N ALA A 26 -10.59 20.35 -15.02
CA ALA A 26 -11.60 21.11 -15.77
C ALA A 26 -12.56 20.20 -16.55
N SER A 27 -12.09 19.04 -17.09
CA SER A 27 -12.96 18.09 -17.79
C SER A 27 -13.90 17.36 -16.85
N VAL A 28 -13.45 17.01 -15.63
CA VAL A 28 -14.29 16.36 -14.61
C VAL A 28 -15.32 17.32 -14.03
N LEU A 29 -14.99 18.60 -13.94
CA LEU A 29 -15.86 19.62 -13.34
C LEU A 29 -16.67 20.40 -14.38
N SER A 30 -16.46 20.18 -15.70
CA SER A 30 -17.12 20.92 -16.78
C SER A 30 -18.64 20.75 -16.79
N GLU A 31 -19.12 19.70 -16.16
CA GLU A 31 -20.57 19.43 -15.98
C GLU A 31 -21.15 20.10 -14.72
N SER A 32 -20.30 20.74 -13.90
CA SER A 32 -20.73 21.38 -12.66
C SER A 32 -20.80 22.91 -12.80
N PRO A 33 -21.90 23.56 -12.38
CA PRO A 33 -22.00 25.02 -12.33
C PRO A 33 -20.98 25.66 -11.38
N LEU A 34 -20.25 24.88 -10.58
CA LEU A 34 -19.22 25.35 -9.66
C LEU A 34 -17.83 25.52 -10.33
N THR A 35 -17.67 25.11 -11.59
CA THR A 35 -16.39 25.15 -12.30
C THR A 35 -15.82 26.57 -12.43
N SER A 36 -16.70 27.56 -12.55
CA SER A 36 -16.32 28.97 -12.65
C SER A 36 -15.90 29.62 -11.31
N GLN A 37 -16.08 28.90 -10.20
CA GLN A 37 -15.82 29.40 -8.85
C GLN A 37 -14.55 28.83 -8.20
N ILE A 38 -13.85 27.91 -8.87
CA ILE A 38 -12.59 27.38 -8.34
C ILE A 38 -11.50 28.39 -8.67
N PRO A 39 -10.93 29.09 -7.67
CA PRO A 39 -9.88 30.07 -7.93
C PRO A 39 -8.66 29.40 -8.55
N ASP A 40 -8.12 30.02 -9.61
CA ASP A 40 -6.83 29.65 -10.17
C ASP A 40 -5.74 29.87 -9.12
N GLY A 41 -4.96 28.83 -8.83
CA GLY A 41 -3.74 28.97 -8.02
C GLY A 41 -3.86 28.59 -6.54
N ILE A 42 -4.96 27.98 -6.09
CA ILE A 42 -4.96 27.39 -4.73
C ILE A 42 -3.99 26.20 -4.72
N ASP A 43 -2.90 26.36 -4.00
CA ASP A 43 -1.99 25.26 -3.64
C ASP A 43 -2.63 24.48 -2.50
N TYR A 44 -3.38 23.44 -2.86
CA TYR A 44 -3.99 22.55 -1.86
C TYR A 44 -2.90 21.76 -1.17
N GLN A 45 -2.57 22.15 0.05
CA GLN A 45 -1.74 21.33 0.93
C GLN A 45 -2.62 20.19 1.46
N PRO A 46 -2.35 18.95 1.12
CA PRO A 46 -3.11 17.82 1.66
C PRO A 46 -2.89 17.74 3.17
N VAL A 47 -3.96 17.50 3.91
CA VAL A 47 -3.91 17.37 5.36
C VAL A 47 -3.66 15.90 5.71
N PRO A 48 -2.58 15.55 6.42
CA PRO A 48 -2.38 14.18 6.89
C PRO A 48 -3.40 13.87 7.99
N VAL A 49 -4.11 12.75 7.83
CA VAL A 49 -5.16 12.35 8.78
C VAL A 49 -4.55 11.79 10.07
N LEU A 50 -3.50 10.97 9.94
CA LEU A 50 -2.81 10.29 11.05
C LEU A 50 -1.29 10.32 10.86
N PRO A 51 -0.63 11.49 10.93
CA PRO A 51 0.79 11.64 10.60
C PRO A 51 1.75 10.90 11.53
N ALA A 52 1.32 10.54 12.74
CA ALA A 52 2.12 9.75 13.67
C ALA A 52 1.92 8.23 13.51
N ALA A 53 0.92 7.80 12.77
CA ALA A 53 0.59 6.39 12.62
C ALA A 53 1.62 5.66 11.75
N ARG A 54 1.82 4.39 12.06
CA ARG A 54 2.59 3.44 11.23
C ARG A 54 1.66 2.39 10.68
N VAL A 55 1.63 2.26 9.39
CA VAL A 55 0.92 1.20 8.70
C VAL A 55 1.86 0.02 8.57
N VAL A 56 1.54 -1.09 9.23
CA VAL A 56 2.36 -2.31 9.27
C VAL A 56 1.63 -3.43 8.55
N LYS A 57 2.27 -4.00 7.54
CA LYS A 57 1.71 -5.14 6.80
C LYS A 57 2.48 -6.41 7.13
N ILE A 58 1.80 -7.43 7.63
CA ILE A 58 2.36 -8.77 7.86
C ILE A 58 2.19 -9.60 6.59
N GLY A 59 3.31 -10.15 6.09
CA GLY A 59 3.32 -11.01 4.92
C GLY A 59 2.48 -12.28 5.13
N GLY A 60 1.70 -12.67 4.11
CA GLY A 60 0.90 -13.89 4.17
C GLY A 60 1.78 -15.14 4.12
N GLN A 61 2.39 -15.39 2.96
CA GLN A 61 3.25 -16.57 2.75
C GLN A 61 4.54 -16.49 3.58
N SER A 62 5.14 -15.31 3.64
CA SER A 62 6.43 -15.11 4.30
C SER A 62 6.36 -15.23 5.83
N ILE A 63 5.21 -14.93 6.44
CA ILE A 63 5.04 -14.91 7.90
C ILE A 63 3.86 -15.76 8.37
N MET A 64 2.62 -15.44 7.93
CA MET A 64 1.41 -16.09 8.45
C MET A 64 1.41 -17.60 8.19
N ASP A 65 1.78 -18.04 7.00
CA ASP A 65 1.80 -19.46 6.63
C ASP A 65 2.94 -20.24 7.31
N ARG A 66 3.93 -19.56 7.90
CA ARG A 66 5.01 -20.18 8.69
C ARG A 66 4.63 -20.42 10.15
N GLY A 67 3.45 -19.95 10.55
CA GLY A 67 2.87 -20.24 11.87
C GLY A 67 3.60 -19.55 13.03
N ARG A 68 3.57 -20.22 14.18
CA ARG A 68 3.96 -19.63 15.47
C ARG A 68 5.39 -19.07 15.50
N ALA A 69 6.34 -19.82 14.99
CA ALA A 69 7.76 -19.47 15.11
C ALA A 69 8.10 -18.14 14.37
N ALA A 70 7.46 -17.87 13.25
CA ALA A 70 7.66 -16.64 12.50
C ALA A 70 6.77 -15.49 13.01
N LEU A 71 5.55 -15.79 13.44
CA LEU A 71 4.56 -14.77 13.77
C LEU A 71 4.71 -14.19 15.17
N PHE A 72 4.96 -15.03 16.19
CA PHE A 72 4.91 -14.59 17.59
C PHE A 72 5.97 -13.53 17.94
N PRO A 73 7.24 -13.62 17.49
CA PRO A 73 8.21 -12.56 17.74
C PRO A 73 7.75 -11.20 17.17
N ILE A 74 7.08 -11.21 16.02
CA ILE A 74 6.53 -9.99 15.40
C ILE A 74 5.40 -9.42 16.26
N LEU A 75 4.50 -10.26 16.78
CA LEU A 75 3.42 -9.81 17.66
C LEU A 75 3.96 -9.22 18.97
N GLU A 76 5.01 -9.80 19.54
CA GLU A 76 5.69 -9.26 20.74
C GLU A 76 6.27 -7.88 20.46
N GLU A 77 6.93 -7.68 19.33
CA GLU A 77 7.46 -6.38 18.89
C GLU A 77 6.34 -5.35 18.68
N LEU A 78 5.21 -5.73 18.06
CA LEU A 78 4.06 -4.84 17.87
C LEU A 78 3.45 -4.41 19.21
N VAL A 79 3.31 -5.35 20.15
CA VAL A 79 2.83 -5.06 21.51
C VAL A 79 3.80 -4.13 22.24
N ALA A 80 5.10 -4.36 22.13
CA ALA A 80 6.12 -3.51 22.71
C ALA A 80 6.10 -2.09 22.09
N ALA A 81 5.95 -1.97 20.78
CA ALA A 81 5.82 -0.69 20.09
C ALA A 81 4.57 0.07 20.54
N ARG A 82 3.41 -0.61 20.63
CA ARG A 82 2.19 -0.01 21.17
C ARG A 82 2.37 0.49 22.61
N LYS A 83 3.00 -0.30 23.49
CA LYS A 83 3.27 0.10 24.88
C LYS A 83 4.14 1.35 24.96
N ARG A 84 5.00 1.59 23.98
CA ARG A 84 5.77 2.85 23.82
C ARG A 84 4.93 4.01 23.23
N GLY A 85 3.64 3.84 23.03
CA GLY A 85 2.76 4.89 22.50
C GLY A 85 2.82 5.07 20.98
N ILE A 86 3.39 4.11 20.23
CA ILE A 86 3.46 4.17 18.78
C ILE A 86 2.08 3.75 18.21
N PRO A 87 1.36 4.62 17.49
CA PRO A 87 0.09 4.28 16.86
C PRO A 87 0.34 3.32 15.68
N ILE A 88 -0.31 2.16 15.68
CA ILE A 88 -0.13 1.12 14.67
C ILE A 88 -1.46 0.77 14.04
N VAL A 89 -1.52 0.76 12.71
CA VAL A 89 -2.59 0.14 11.90
C VAL A 89 -2.02 -1.11 11.24
N LEU A 90 -2.58 -2.28 11.55
CA LEU A 90 -2.04 -3.57 11.15
C LEU A 90 -2.83 -4.17 9.99
N LEU A 91 -2.13 -4.60 8.93
CA LEU A 91 -2.72 -5.21 7.74
C LEU A 91 -2.21 -6.63 7.53
N ALA A 92 -3.12 -7.53 7.20
CA ALA A 92 -2.81 -8.93 6.95
C ALA A 92 -2.65 -9.23 5.46
N GLY A 93 -1.63 -10.01 5.11
CA GLY A 93 -1.46 -10.59 3.79
C GLY A 93 -2.26 -11.88 3.59
N GLY A 94 -2.42 -12.31 2.34
CA GLY A 94 -3.22 -13.49 1.98
C GLY A 94 -2.48 -14.83 2.11
N GLY A 95 -1.23 -14.88 1.67
CA GLY A 95 -0.42 -16.10 1.70
C GLY A 95 -0.76 -17.12 0.60
N THR A 96 -0.33 -18.36 0.82
CA THR A 96 -0.46 -19.47 -0.14
C THR A 96 -1.93 -19.78 -0.47
N ARG A 97 -2.82 -19.67 0.49
CA ARG A 97 -4.26 -19.88 0.28
C ARG A 97 -4.85 -18.88 -0.71
N ALA A 98 -4.47 -17.60 -0.64
CA ALA A 98 -4.91 -16.60 -1.60
C ALA A 98 -4.37 -16.88 -3.00
N ARG A 99 -3.10 -17.32 -3.12
CA ARG A 99 -2.53 -17.72 -4.40
C ARG A 99 -3.27 -18.90 -5.02
N HIS A 100 -3.61 -19.89 -4.21
CA HIS A 100 -4.42 -21.04 -4.67
C HIS A 100 -5.78 -20.60 -5.20
N ILE A 101 -6.48 -19.71 -4.48
CA ILE A 101 -7.77 -19.16 -4.95
C ILE A 101 -7.60 -18.39 -6.26
N TYR A 102 -6.54 -17.58 -6.40
CA TYR A 102 -6.26 -16.87 -7.66
C TYR A 102 -6.01 -17.83 -8.82
N SER A 103 -5.22 -18.89 -8.62
CA SER A 103 -4.96 -19.92 -9.63
C SER A 103 -6.26 -20.57 -10.08
N LEU A 104 -7.01 -21.12 -9.12
CA LEU A 104 -8.28 -21.81 -9.40
C LEU A 104 -9.29 -20.88 -10.10
N ALA A 105 -9.47 -19.67 -9.62
CA ALA A 105 -10.41 -18.71 -10.19
C ALA A 105 -9.97 -18.25 -11.60
N SER A 106 -8.67 -18.17 -11.85
CA SER A 106 -8.11 -17.86 -13.17
C SER A 106 -8.33 -19.02 -14.15
N GLU A 107 -8.14 -20.28 -13.72
CA GLU A 107 -8.42 -21.48 -14.51
C GLU A 107 -9.90 -21.61 -14.87
N LEU A 108 -10.78 -21.17 -13.97
CA LEU A 108 -12.23 -21.08 -14.20
C LEU A 108 -12.64 -19.87 -15.05
N GLU A 109 -11.67 -19.12 -15.54
CA GLU A 109 -11.86 -17.94 -16.39
C GLU A 109 -12.72 -16.84 -15.76
N LEU A 110 -12.75 -16.74 -14.42
CA LEU A 110 -13.51 -15.70 -13.73
C LEU A 110 -12.95 -14.30 -14.01
N PRO A 111 -13.81 -13.27 -14.07
CA PRO A 111 -13.36 -11.89 -14.25
C PRO A 111 -12.49 -11.41 -13.08
N THR A 112 -11.54 -10.52 -13.35
CA THR A 112 -10.58 -9.99 -12.37
C THR A 112 -11.23 -9.45 -11.09
N GLY A 113 -12.35 -8.72 -11.21
CA GLY A 113 -13.09 -8.22 -10.04
C GLY A 113 -13.67 -9.33 -9.16
N VAL A 114 -14.08 -10.47 -9.76
CA VAL A 114 -14.52 -11.65 -9.00
C VAL A 114 -13.32 -12.29 -8.30
N ILE A 115 -12.19 -12.45 -9.00
CA ILE A 115 -10.94 -12.99 -8.45
C ILE A 115 -10.45 -12.12 -7.28
N ALA A 116 -10.48 -10.79 -7.42
CA ALA A 116 -10.15 -9.86 -6.35
C ALA A 116 -11.05 -10.02 -5.12
N THR A 117 -12.36 -10.19 -5.36
CA THR A 117 -13.34 -10.39 -4.29
C THR A 117 -13.12 -11.71 -3.55
N LEU A 118 -12.89 -12.81 -4.25
CA LEU A 118 -12.57 -14.10 -3.66
C LEU A 118 -11.26 -14.04 -2.86
N GLY A 119 -10.23 -13.47 -3.46
CA GLY A 119 -8.91 -13.32 -2.82
C GLY A 119 -8.92 -12.47 -1.56
N LYS A 120 -9.84 -11.51 -1.45
CA LYS A 120 -10.02 -10.64 -0.28
C LYS A 120 -10.39 -11.41 1.00
N TYR A 121 -11.11 -12.51 0.89
CA TYR A 121 -11.56 -13.25 2.07
C TYR A 121 -10.42 -13.94 2.83
N ILE A 122 -9.33 -14.29 2.17
CA ILE A 122 -8.19 -14.95 2.83
C ILE A 122 -7.43 -13.99 3.77
N PRO A 123 -6.99 -12.78 3.34
CA PRO A 123 -6.38 -11.83 4.27
C PRO A 123 -7.36 -11.34 5.34
N MET A 124 -8.68 -11.35 5.11
CA MET A 124 -9.67 -11.09 6.15
C MET A 124 -9.63 -12.17 7.24
N GLN A 125 -9.55 -13.46 6.88
CA GLN A 125 -9.37 -14.54 7.84
C GLN A 125 -8.07 -14.37 8.63
N ASN A 126 -6.97 -14.03 7.95
CA ASN A 126 -5.69 -13.77 8.59
C ASN A 126 -5.76 -12.57 9.56
N ALA A 127 -6.46 -11.49 9.18
CA ALA A 127 -6.69 -10.34 10.05
C ALA A 127 -7.49 -10.73 11.31
N ARG A 128 -8.50 -11.61 11.18
CA ARG A 128 -9.24 -12.15 12.34
C ARG A 128 -8.37 -13.00 13.24
N MET A 129 -7.48 -13.82 12.70
CA MET A 129 -6.51 -14.57 13.52
C MET A 129 -5.58 -13.63 14.29
N LEU A 130 -5.04 -12.60 13.64
CA LEU A 130 -4.21 -11.58 14.29
C LEU A 130 -4.98 -10.85 15.39
N GLN A 131 -6.23 -10.49 15.14
CA GLN A 131 -7.09 -9.85 16.14
C GLN A 131 -7.28 -10.73 17.37
N MET A 132 -7.53 -12.03 17.20
CA MET A 132 -7.69 -12.95 18.33
C MET A 132 -6.37 -13.13 19.12
N LEU A 133 -5.24 -13.21 18.42
CA LEU A 133 -3.92 -13.30 19.06
C LEU A 133 -3.54 -12.01 19.83
N LEU A 134 -4.03 -10.87 19.38
CA LEU A 134 -3.77 -9.54 19.99
C LEU A 134 -4.94 -9.04 20.85
N ALA A 135 -5.98 -9.87 21.12
CA ALA A 135 -7.17 -9.41 21.83
C ALA A 135 -6.86 -8.79 23.21
N ASN A 136 -5.98 -9.40 23.98
CA ASN A 136 -5.53 -8.88 25.29
C ASN A 136 -4.60 -7.67 25.19
N HIS A 137 -4.24 -7.27 23.98
CA HIS A 137 -3.34 -6.16 23.71
C HIS A 137 -4.01 -5.05 22.88
N GLY A 138 -5.35 -5.00 22.87
CA GLY A 138 -6.11 -4.00 22.16
C GLY A 138 -6.28 -4.26 20.67
N GLY A 139 -6.07 -5.50 20.20
CA GLY A 139 -6.33 -5.88 18.83
C GLY A 139 -7.81 -5.75 18.48
N LEU A 140 -8.12 -4.91 17.49
CA LEU A 140 -9.48 -4.60 17.04
C LEU A 140 -9.59 -4.85 15.54
N PHE A 141 -10.47 -5.77 15.13
CA PHE A 141 -10.74 -5.97 13.72
C PHE A 141 -11.62 -4.84 13.18
N ILE A 142 -11.20 -4.27 12.05
CA ILE A 142 -11.91 -3.21 11.34
C ILE A 142 -12.13 -3.55 9.87
N LEU A 143 -13.10 -2.88 9.26
CA LEU A 143 -13.32 -2.87 7.83
C LEU A 143 -12.89 -1.51 7.24
N PRO A 144 -12.71 -1.38 5.91
CA PRO A 144 -12.41 -0.08 5.29
C PRO A 144 -13.43 1.02 5.62
N ASP A 145 -14.69 0.65 5.83
CA ASP A 145 -15.76 1.58 6.22
C ASP A 145 -15.59 2.15 7.64
N ASP A 146 -14.64 1.62 8.42
CA ASP A 146 -14.31 2.12 9.75
C ASP A 146 -13.10 3.09 9.77
N PHE A 147 -12.59 3.51 8.61
CA PHE A 147 -11.40 4.36 8.53
C PHE A 147 -11.58 5.72 9.20
N ASP A 148 -12.78 6.28 9.18
CA ASP A 148 -13.14 7.51 9.91
C ASP A 148 -13.02 7.38 11.42
N LYS A 149 -13.09 6.15 11.96
CA LYS A 149 -12.97 5.83 13.39
C LYS A 149 -11.54 5.54 13.84
N LEU A 150 -10.59 5.43 12.91
CA LEU A 150 -9.19 5.13 13.25
C LEU A 150 -8.57 6.06 14.29
N PRO A 151 -8.78 7.40 14.24
CA PRO A 151 -8.27 8.31 15.27
C PRO A 151 -8.77 7.95 16.66
N LEU A 152 -10.06 7.58 16.80
CA LEU A 152 -10.65 7.16 18.07
C LEU A 152 -10.01 5.87 18.58
N TYR A 153 -9.91 4.85 17.74
CA TYR A 153 -9.35 3.56 18.14
C TYR A 153 -7.88 3.67 18.56
N LEU A 154 -7.08 4.44 17.82
CA LEU A 154 -5.68 4.67 18.16
C LEU A 154 -5.52 5.45 19.47
N ASN A 155 -6.36 6.47 19.72
CA ASN A 155 -6.36 7.21 20.98
C ASN A 155 -6.76 6.35 22.19
N LEU A 156 -7.65 5.38 22.00
CA LEU A 156 -7.98 4.37 23.01
C LEU A 156 -6.87 3.33 23.21
N GLY A 157 -5.77 3.42 22.45
CA GLY A 157 -4.64 2.50 22.50
C GLY A 157 -4.96 1.15 21.85
N CYS A 158 -5.96 1.06 20.97
CA CYS A 158 -6.20 -0.14 20.17
C CYS A 158 -5.14 -0.30 19.08
N ILE A 159 -5.02 -1.53 18.59
CA ILE A 159 -4.33 -1.88 17.35
C ILE A 159 -5.41 -2.25 16.32
N PRO A 160 -5.84 -1.32 15.46
CA PRO A 160 -6.78 -1.64 14.37
C PRO A 160 -6.14 -2.64 13.41
N ILE A 161 -6.86 -3.71 13.08
CA ILE A 161 -6.37 -4.82 12.26
C ILE A 161 -7.36 -5.09 11.14
N MET A 162 -6.87 -5.12 9.89
CA MET A 162 -7.71 -5.32 8.72
C MET A 162 -7.04 -6.17 7.63
N SER A 163 -7.83 -6.51 6.63
CA SER A 163 -7.32 -7.07 5.38
C SER A 163 -6.39 -6.06 4.69
N GLY A 164 -5.25 -6.54 4.18
CA GLY A 164 -4.39 -5.71 3.34
C GLY A 164 -4.94 -5.44 1.94
N MET A 165 -5.98 -6.16 1.49
CA MET A 165 -6.57 -5.91 0.16
C MET A 165 -7.28 -4.55 0.12
N PRO A 166 -7.05 -3.73 -0.92
CA PRO A 166 -7.85 -2.52 -1.10
C PRO A 166 -9.32 -2.86 -1.37
N PRO A 167 -10.26 -1.95 -1.07
CA PRO A 167 -11.69 -2.23 -1.14
C PRO A 167 -12.27 -2.22 -2.57
N PHE A 168 -11.46 -2.44 -3.59
CA PHE A 168 -11.91 -2.37 -4.98
C PHE A 168 -12.89 -3.50 -5.33
N GLY A 169 -12.65 -4.73 -4.87
CA GLY A 169 -13.55 -5.85 -5.08
C GLY A 169 -13.93 -6.03 -6.53
N TYR A 170 -15.22 -6.01 -6.84
CA TYR A 170 -15.72 -6.14 -8.22
C TYR A 170 -15.30 -5.01 -9.16
N TRP A 171 -14.86 -3.86 -8.64
CA TRP A 171 -14.36 -2.73 -9.42
C TRP A 171 -12.87 -2.82 -9.76
N GLU A 172 -12.22 -3.91 -9.36
CA GLU A 172 -10.81 -4.13 -9.70
C GLU A 172 -10.64 -4.27 -11.22
N LYS A 173 -9.72 -3.47 -11.76
CA LYS A 173 -9.39 -3.52 -13.17
C LYS A 173 -8.45 -4.69 -13.45
N HIS A 174 -8.64 -5.34 -14.61
CA HIS A 174 -7.67 -6.31 -15.10
C HIS A 174 -6.43 -5.61 -15.64
N ASP A 175 -5.29 -6.24 -15.48
CA ASP A 175 -4.04 -5.83 -16.10
C ASP A 175 -3.92 -6.46 -17.51
N VAL A 176 -3.10 -5.85 -18.35
CA VAL A 176 -2.87 -6.36 -19.71
C VAL A 176 -2.21 -7.74 -19.61
N GLY A 177 -2.86 -8.74 -20.17
CA GLY A 177 -2.36 -10.13 -20.23
C GLY A 177 -2.49 -10.93 -18.93
N SER A 178 -3.13 -10.40 -17.87
CA SER A 178 -3.35 -11.14 -16.63
C SER A 178 -4.75 -10.91 -16.08
N ARG A 179 -5.38 -11.97 -15.57
CA ARG A 179 -6.63 -11.88 -14.78
C ARG A 179 -6.37 -11.72 -13.29
N ILE A 180 -5.13 -11.89 -12.85
CA ILE A 180 -4.75 -11.72 -11.44
C ILE A 180 -4.85 -10.24 -11.09
N PRO A 181 -5.53 -9.88 -9.98
CA PRO A 181 -5.66 -8.49 -9.56
C PRO A 181 -4.30 -7.84 -9.36
N PRO A 182 -4.01 -6.68 -9.98
CA PRO A 182 -2.76 -5.97 -9.77
C PRO A 182 -2.65 -5.39 -8.35
N HIS A 183 -3.78 -4.95 -7.78
CA HIS A 183 -3.84 -4.40 -6.43
C HIS A 183 -4.17 -5.49 -5.41
N ARG A 184 -3.15 -5.97 -4.72
CA ARG A 184 -3.30 -6.95 -3.65
C ARG A 184 -2.92 -6.34 -2.31
N THR A 185 -2.36 -7.12 -1.41
CA THR A 185 -2.21 -6.71 -0.01
C THR A 185 -1.05 -5.74 0.26
N ASP A 186 -0.02 -5.69 -0.59
CA ASP A 186 1.02 -4.66 -0.48
C ASP A 186 0.49 -3.32 -1.03
N ALA A 187 -0.24 -3.36 -2.15
CA ALA A 187 -0.90 -2.16 -2.69
C ALA A 187 -1.89 -1.55 -1.71
N GLY A 188 -2.72 -2.36 -1.05
CA GLY A 188 -3.65 -1.86 -0.05
C GLY A 188 -2.95 -1.26 1.17
N ALA A 189 -1.83 -1.83 1.62
CA ALA A 189 -1.05 -1.26 2.71
C ALA A 189 -0.44 0.11 2.32
N PHE A 190 0.13 0.20 1.13
CA PHE A 190 0.65 1.46 0.60
C PHE A 190 -0.45 2.53 0.48
N LEU A 191 -1.58 2.19 -0.16
CA LEU A 191 -2.70 3.11 -0.34
C LEU A 191 -3.30 3.56 1.00
N SER A 192 -3.35 2.68 2.00
CA SER A 192 -3.80 3.03 3.35
C SER A 192 -2.84 4.03 4.01
N ALA A 193 -1.53 3.83 3.87
CA ALA A 193 -0.52 4.75 4.41
C ALA A 193 -0.61 6.13 3.73
N GLU A 194 -0.77 6.16 2.41
CA GLU A 194 -0.96 7.40 1.65
C GLU A 194 -2.26 8.12 2.02
N PHE A 195 -3.38 7.41 2.14
CA PHE A 195 -4.66 7.98 2.58
C PHE A 195 -4.57 8.61 3.96
N LEU A 196 -3.91 7.92 4.90
CA LEU A 196 -3.78 8.39 6.28
C LEU A 196 -2.74 9.48 6.45
N GLY A 197 -1.86 9.70 5.48
CA GLY A 197 -0.68 10.53 5.62
C GLY A 197 0.25 10.01 6.72
N ALA A 198 0.40 8.68 6.80
CA ALA A 198 1.10 7.99 7.87
C ALA A 198 2.62 8.28 7.88
N ASP A 199 3.26 8.17 9.06
CA ASP A 199 4.73 8.33 9.19
C ASP A 199 5.48 7.40 8.24
N ARG A 200 5.03 6.14 8.16
CA ARG A 200 5.62 5.15 7.25
C ARG A 200 4.72 3.95 7.01
N ALA A 201 4.96 3.27 5.88
CA ALA A 201 4.47 1.93 5.58
C ALA A 201 5.60 0.92 5.83
N ILE A 202 5.34 -0.12 6.64
CA ILE A 202 6.31 -1.16 7.02
C ILE A 202 5.79 -2.49 6.48
N PHE A 203 6.58 -3.14 5.62
CA PHE A 203 6.24 -4.45 5.04
C PHE A 203 7.10 -5.52 5.69
N ILE A 204 6.49 -6.34 6.56
CA ILE A 204 7.19 -7.44 7.23
C ILE A 204 7.14 -8.67 6.32
N LYS A 205 8.31 -9.07 5.88
CA LYS A 205 8.55 -10.20 4.96
C LYS A 205 9.59 -11.16 5.58
N ASP A 206 10.02 -12.15 4.83
CA ASP A 206 11.03 -13.15 5.22
C ASP A 206 12.41 -12.87 4.62
N GLU A 207 12.62 -11.67 4.08
CA GLU A 207 13.88 -11.16 3.60
C GLU A 207 14.29 -9.91 4.40
N ASP A 208 15.59 -9.62 4.45
CA ASP A 208 16.15 -8.49 5.20
C ASP A 208 15.83 -7.12 4.59
N GLY A 209 15.16 -7.09 3.46
CA GLY A 209 14.72 -5.87 2.78
C GLY A 209 14.63 -6.02 1.26
N LEU A 210 14.95 -4.94 0.56
CA LEU A 210 14.99 -4.91 -0.90
C LEU A 210 16.34 -5.44 -1.39
N TYR A 211 16.30 -6.26 -2.43
CA TYR A 211 17.49 -6.75 -3.17
C TYR A 211 17.38 -6.36 -4.65
N ASP A 212 18.49 -6.39 -5.35
CA ASP A 212 18.55 -6.15 -6.80
C ASP A 212 18.02 -7.33 -7.62
N ASP A 213 17.94 -8.53 -7.03
CA ASP A 213 17.33 -9.75 -7.57
C ASP A 213 16.76 -10.59 -6.41
N ASP A 214 16.07 -11.70 -6.69
CA ASP A 214 15.54 -12.61 -5.68
C ASP A 214 16.67 -13.39 -4.99
N PRO A 215 17.00 -13.13 -3.70
CA PRO A 215 18.10 -13.80 -3.01
C PRO A 215 17.87 -15.30 -2.83
N LYS A 216 16.66 -15.80 -2.97
CA LYS A 216 16.34 -17.25 -2.93
C LYS A 216 16.69 -17.97 -4.22
N LYS A 217 16.73 -17.23 -5.33
CA LYS A 217 17.10 -17.76 -6.66
C LYS A 217 18.53 -17.44 -7.03
N ASN A 218 18.99 -16.26 -6.63
CA ASN A 218 20.33 -15.75 -6.93
C ASN A 218 21.10 -15.45 -5.64
N PRO A 219 22.03 -16.35 -5.21
CA PRO A 219 22.84 -16.12 -4.01
C PRO A 219 23.78 -14.90 -4.10
N ALA A 220 23.99 -14.35 -5.31
CA ALA A 220 24.78 -13.14 -5.53
C ALA A 220 23.95 -11.85 -5.44
N ALA A 221 22.64 -11.95 -5.20
CA ALA A 221 21.77 -10.79 -5.04
C ALA A 221 22.26 -9.86 -3.93
N GLN A 222 22.29 -8.56 -4.20
CA GLN A 222 22.81 -7.56 -3.29
C GLN A 222 21.67 -6.85 -2.58
N HIS A 223 21.77 -6.77 -1.24
CA HIS A 223 20.84 -6.02 -0.43
C HIS A 223 20.94 -4.51 -0.71
N ILE A 224 19.80 -3.85 -0.88
CA ILE A 224 19.69 -2.42 -1.10
C ILE A 224 19.07 -1.77 0.15
N PRO A 225 19.89 -1.27 1.08
CA PRO A 225 19.39 -0.75 2.36
C PRO A 225 18.61 0.56 2.22
N HIS A 226 18.95 1.37 1.21
CA HIS A 226 18.29 2.64 0.92
C HIS A 226 18.26 2.90 -0.57
N ILE A 227 17.10 3.32 -1.07
CA ILE A 227 16.92 3.76 -2.46
C ILE A 227 15.79 4.79 -2.52
N ARG A 228 15.92 5.78 -3.39
CA ARG A 228 14.84 6.74 -3.66
C ARG A 228 13.77 6.11 -4.53
N ALA A 229 12.50 6.46 -4.29
CA ALA A 229 11.35 5.94 -5.03
C ALA A 229 11.51 6.09 -6.57
N ALA A 230 11.94 7.25 -7.03
CA ALA A 230 12.17 7.50 -8.46
C ALA A 230 13.29 6.63 -9.05
N GLU A 231 14.35 6.38 -8.28
CA GLU A 231 15.45 5.51 -8.68
C GLU A 231 15.02 4.04 -8.72
N LEU A 232 14.27 3.57 -7.72
CA LEU A 232 13.72 2.22 -7.71
C LEU A 232 12.83 1.96 -8.92
N ALA A 233 11.95 2.89 -9.24
CA ALA A 233 11.09 2.79 -10.42
C ALA A 233 11.91 2.76 -11.72
N ALA A 234 12.98 3.55 -11.82
CA ALA A 234 13.84 3.61 -12.99
C ALA A 234 14.69 2.35 -13.17
N ARG A 235 15.09 1.66 -12.10
CA ARG A 235 15.90 0.43 -12.17
C ARG A 235 15.14 -0.74 -12.79
N ALA A 236 13.81 -0.72 -12.79
CA ALA A 236 12.94 -1.76 -13.36
C ALA A 236 13.36 -3.19 -12.96
N LEU A 237 13.70 -3.39 -11.68
CA LEU A 237 14.17 -4.66 -11.15
C LEU A 237 13.25 -5.82 -11.54
N PRO A 238 13.77 -7.00 -11.90
CA PRO A 238 12.98 -8.13 -12.36
C PRO A 238 12.07 -8.68 -11.28
N ASP A 239 12.59 -8.79 -10.05
CA ASP A 239 11.85 -9.18 -8.85
C ASP A 239 11.96 -8.08 -7.78
N VAL A 240 10.85 -7.75 -7.14
CA VAL A 240 10.80 -6.79 -6.03
C VAL A 240 10.03 -7.40 -4.86
N VAL A 241 10.45 -7.05 -3.67
CA VAL A 241 9.88 -7.60 -2.43
C VAL A 241 8.41 -7.19 -2.19
N VAL A 242 7.93 -6.17 -2.89
CA VAL A 242 6.54 -5.70 -2.87
C VAL A 242 5.86 -5.89 -4.24
N GLU A 243 4.53 -5.74 -4.29
CA GLU A 243 3.79 -5.80 -5.55
C GLU A 243 4.24 -4.69 -6.51
N ARG A 244 4.39 -5.02 -7.80
CA ARG A 244 4.91 -4.10 -8.82
C ARG A 244 4.18 -2.78 -8.86
N VAL A 245 2.86 -2.79 -8.73
CA VAL A 245 2.03 -1.60 -8.71
C VAL A 245 2.39 -0.62 -7.59
N VAL A 246 2.92 -1.12 -6.46
CA VAL A 246 3.44 -0.26 -5.39
C VAL A 246 4.64 0.53 -5.87
N VAL A 247 5.59 -0.13 -6.58
CA VAL A 247 6.76 0.55 -7.14
C VAL A 247 6.35 1.63 -8.13
N ASP A 248 5.31 1.38 -8.93
CA ASP A 248 4.79 2.34 -9.91
C ASP A 248 4.11 3.56 -9.23
N TYR A 249 3.58 3.39 -8.02
CA TYR A 249 2.96 4.46 -7.24
C TYR A 249 3.96 5.31 -6.45
N LEU A 250 5.06 4.71 -5.96
CA LEU A 250 6.04 5.37 -5.09
C LEU A 250 6.52 6.75 -5.62
N PRO A 251 6.84 6.95 -6.91
CA PRO A 251 7.29 8.26 -7.40
C PRO A 251 6.23 9.37 -7.28
N ARG A 252 4.96 9.00 -7.14
CA ARG A 252 3.83 9.92 -7.00
C ARG A 252 3.33 10.02 -5.56
N ALA A 253 3.92 9.26 -4.66
CA ALA A 253 3.56 9.24 -3.24
C ALA A 253 3.76 10.62 -2.63
N ARG A 254 2.84 11.03 -1.78
CA ARG A 254 2.91 12.32 -1.07
C ARG A 254 3.58 12.16 0.30
N TRP A 255 3.33 11.07 0.98
CA TRP A 255 3.74 10.81 2.36
C TRP A 255 4.80 9.71 2.47
N CYS A 256 4.64 8.60 1.74
CA CYS A 256 5.61 7.51 1.70
C CYS A 256 6.75 7.85 0.72
N LYS A 257 7.81 8.47 1.20
CA LYS A 257 8.97 8.86 0.38
C LYS A 257 10.16 7.95 0.65
#